data_c3ab83292d8c1ce3dba71d16f8594a38
#
_entry.id   c3ab83292d8c1ce3dba71d16f8594a38
#
_cell.length_a   1.000
_cell.length_b   1.000
_cell.length_c   1.000
_cell.angle_alpha   90.00
_cell.angle_beta   90.00
_cell.angle_gamma   90.00
#
_symmetry.space_group_name_H-M   'P 1'
#
loop_
_entity.id
_entity.type
_entity.pdbx_description
1 polymer ?
#
loop_
_entity_poly.entity_id
_entity_poly.type
_entity_poly.pdbx_seq_one_letter_code
_entity_poly.pdbx_strand_id
1 'polypeptide(L)'
;MDRALLVLGALSAFAAVGLGAFGAHALSSRFTPERADMFETGVRYHLVHALALFVVVFLRTIGPDAASESVAGFLFAAGIVLFSGSLYVLALTGVRRWGIVTPFGGICFLIGWLALGWAAATVTFRFA
;
A
#
# COMPACT_ATOMS: atom_id res chain seq x y z
N MET A 1 14.92 7.63 -8.47
CA MET A 1 13.57 7.44 -7.87
C MET A 1 13.05 6.03 -8.16
N ASP A 2 13.11 5.54 -9.39
CA ASP A 2 12.53 4.24 -9.77
C ASP A 2 13.14 3.05 -9.04
N ARG A 3 14.48 3.00 -8.93
CA ARG A 3 15.14 1.97 -8.11
C ARG A 3 14.66 1.99 -6.65
N ALA A 4 14.47 3.18 -6.07
CA ALA A 4 14.00 3.29 -4.69
C ALA A 4 12.56 2.78 -4.54
N LEU A 5 11.67 3.09 -5.50
CA LEU A 5 10.28 2.57 -5.51
C LEU A 5 10.24 1.06 -5.74
N LEU A 6 11.10 0.50 -6.60
CA LEU A 6 11.21 -0.95 -6.80
C LEU A 6 11.65 -1.67 -5.51
N VAL A 7 12.70 -1.16 -4.85
CA VAL A 7 13.18 -1.72 -3.59
C VAL A 7 12.12 -1.58 -2.50
N LEU A 8 11.49 -0.41 -2.40
CA LEU A 8 10.41 -0.18 -1.44
C LEU A 8 9.24 -1.15 -1.69
N GLY A 9 8.82 -1.32 -2.94
CA GLY A 9 7.76 -2.26 -3.32
C GLY A 9 8.10 -3.70 -2.92
N ALA A 10 9.32 -4.14 -3.21
CA ALA A 10 9.78 -5.49 -2.87
C ALA A 10 9.85 -5.72 -1.35
N LEU A 11 10.45 -4.80 -0.61
CA LEU A 11 10.53 -4.89 0.86
C LEU A 11 9.15 -4.79 1.52
N SER A 12 8.30 -3.93 0.98
CA SER A 12 6.91 -3.77 1.43
C SER A 12 6.09 -5.05 1.19
N ALA A 13 6.20 -5.66 0.01
CA ALA A 13 5.55 -6.94 -0.29
C ALA A 13 6.07 -8.06 0.60
N PHE A 14 7.38 -8.14 0.80
CA PHE A 14 7.99 -9.10 1.73
C PHE A 14 7.42 -8.93 3.15
N ALA A 15 7.35 -7.69 3.65
CA ALA A 15 6.79 -7.39 4.96
C ALA A 15 5.30 -7.78 5.04
N ALA A 16 4.50 -7.47 4.01
CA ALA A 16 3.08 -7.83 3.98
C ALA A 16 2.87 -9.34 4.03
N VAL A 17 3.63 -10.11 3.26
CA VAL A 17 3.57 -11.59 3.29
C VAL A 17 3.99 -12.12 4.65
N GLY A 18 5.09 -11.61 5.23
CA GLY A 18 5.55 -12.01 6.55
C GLY A 18 4.53 -11.70 7.65
N LEU A 19 3.93 -10.50 7.64
CA LEU A 19 2.89 -10.11 8.59
C LEU A 19 1.61 -10.96 8.41
N GLY A 20 1.23 -11.26 7.17
CA GLY A 20 0.09 -12.13 6.89
C GLY A 20 0.29 -13.54 7.46
N ALA A 21 1.45 -14.15 7.22
CA ALA A 21 1.80 -15.45 7.77
C ALA A 21 1.87 -15.42 9.32
N PHE A 22 2.50 -14.38 9.88
CA PHE A 22 2.59 -14.21 11.33
C PHE A 22 1.21 -14.03 11.98
N GLY A 23 0.33 -13.21 11.37
CA GLY A 23 -1.04 -13.02 11.82
C GLY A 23 -1.84 -14.32 11.83
N ALA A 24 -1.75 -15.10 10.75
CA ALA A 24 -2.47 -16.35 10.61
C ALA A 24 -2.01 -17.45 11.59
N HIS A 25 -0.70 -17.53 11.87
CA HIS A 25 -0.12 -18.63 12.66
C HIS A 25 0.13 -18.28 14.12
N ALA A 26 0.68 -17.09 14.41
CA ALA A 26 1.10 -16.73 15.75
C ALA A 26 0.09 -15.88 16.52
N LEU A 27 -0.73 -15.09 15.82
CA LEU A 27 -1.65 -14.14 16.45
C LEU A 27 -3.12 -14.59 16.42
N SER A 28 -3.47 -15.59 15.62
CA SER A 28 -4.87 -16.06 15.48
C SER A 28 -5.50 -16.47 16.80
N SER A 29 -4.73 -17.08 17.71
CA SER A 29 -5.20 -17.48 19.04
C SER A 29 -5.21 -16.34 20.07
N ARG A 30 -4.56 -15.21 19.77
CA ARG A 30 -4.41 -14.05 20.69
C ARG A 30 -5.32 -12.88 20.34
N PHE A 31 -5.83 -12.85 19.13
CA PHE A 31 -6.74 -11.79 18.68
C PHE A 31 -8.20 -12.16 18.95
N THR A 32 -8.99 -11.15 19.29
CA THR A 32 -10.44 -11.24 19.09
C THR A 32 -10.73 -11.30 17.59
N PRO A 33 -11.89 -11.86 17.17
CA PRO A 33 -12.26 -11.88 15.75
C PRO A 33 -12.17 -10.49 15.08
N GLU A 34 -12.63 -9.44 15.78
CA GLU A 34 -12.56 -8.06 15.29
C GLU A 34 -11.12 -7.59 15.05
N ARG A 35 -10.20 -7.89 15.97
CA ARG A 35 -8.79 -7.50 15.83
C ARG A 35 -8.09 -8.31 14.73
N ALA A 36 -8.46 -9.56 14.56
CA ALA A 36 -7.97 -10.40 13.46
C ALA A 36 -8.39 -9.83 12.11
N ASP A 37 -9.65 -9.43 11.95
CA ASP A 37 -10.17 -8.81 10.73
C ASP A 37 -9.46 -7.48 10.40
N MET A 38 -9.19 -6.66 11.41
CA MET A 38 -8.44 -5.40 11.24
C MET A 38 -7.01 -5.67 10.77
N PHE A 39 -6.34 -6.65 11.36
CA PHE A 39 -4.97 -7.02 10.99
C PHE A 39 -4.93 -7.57 9.56
N GLU A 40 -5.84 -8.46 9.19
CA GLU A 40 -5.95 -9.02 7.85
C GLU A 40 -6.27 -7.94 6.81
N THR A 41 -7.15 -7.00 7.12
CA THR A 41 -7.42 -5.84 6.27
C THR A 41 -6.14 -5.04 6.04
N GLY A 42 -5.37 -4.77 7.09
CA GLY A 42 -4.07 -4.11 6.98
C GLY A 42 -3.12 -4.83 6.03
N VAL A 43 -2.98 -6.15 6.17
CA VAL A 43 -2.14 -6.99 5.30
C VAL A 43 -2.59 -6.95 3.85
N ARG A 44 -3.88 -7.07 3.60
CA ARG A 44 -4.45 -7.08 2.25
C ARG A 44 -4.18 -5.77 1.51
N TYR A 45 -4.46 -4.64 2.14
CA TYR A 45 -4.20 -3.32 1.56
C TYR A 45 -2.70 -3.05 1.41
N HIS A 46 -1.88 -3.48 2.38
CA HIS A 46 -0.43 -3.40 2.29
C HIS A 46 0.10 -4.10 1.04
N LEU A 47 -0.28 -5.37 0.84
CA LEU A 47 0.19 -6.16 -0.30
C LEU A 47 -0.24 -5.57 -1.64
N VAL A 48 -1.52 -5.19 -1.78
CA VAL A 48 -2.05 -4.59 -3.01
C VAL A 48 -1.26 -3.33 -3.38
N HIS A 49 -1.00 -2.45 -2.42
CA HIS A 49 -0.32 -1.18 -2.70
C HIS A 49 1.20 -1.32 -2.81
N ALA A 50 1.80 -2.34 -2.19
CA ALA A 50 3.18 -2.73 -2.46
C ALA A 50 3.36 -3.15 -3.93
N LEU A 51 2.41 -3.93 -4.48
CA LEU A 51 2.41 -4.29 -5.90
C LEU A 51 2.13 -3.09 -6.81
N ALA A 52 1.26 -2.17 -6.38
CA ALA A 52 0.99 -0.95 -7.13
C ALA A 52 2.25 -0.07 -7.32
N LEU A 53 3.23 -0.12 -6.43
CA LEU A 53 4.51 0.58 -6.61
C LEU A 53 5.28 0.07 -7.85
N PHE A 54 5.20 -1.21 -8.19
CA PHE A 54 5.80 -1.73 -9.43
C PHE A 54 5.07 -1.22 -10.67
N VAL A 55 3.73 -1.10 -10.59
CA VAL A 55 2.93 -0.52 -11.68
C VAL A 55 3.30 0.95 -11.89
N VAL A 56 3.49 1.72 -10.82
CA VAL A 56 3.99 3.09 -10.89
C VAL A 56 5.31 3.15 -11.66
N VAL A 57 6.28 2.32 -11.30
CA VAL A 57 7.59 2.32 -11.98
C VAL A 57 7.44 1.91 -13.44
N PHE A 58 6.63 0.89 -13.73
CA PHE A 58 6.36 0.47 -15.10
C PHE A 58 5.81 1.63 -15.95
N LEU A 59 4.77 2.33 -15.49
CA LEU A 59 4.21 3.46 -16.22
C LEU A 59 5.21 4.61 -16.40
N ARG A 60 6.07 4.86 -15.40
CA ARG A 60 7.14 5.86 -15.52
C ARG A 60 8.17 5.55 -16.60
N THR A 61 8.39 4.26 -16.93
CA THR A 61 9.35 3.87 -17.98
C THR A 61 8.78 4.04 -19.38
N ILE A 62 7.46 4.04 -19.54
CA ILE A 62 6.79 4.10 -20.84
C ILE A 62 5.96 5.38 -21.04
N GLY A 63 5.69 6.13 -19.99
CA GLY A 63 4.85 7.33 -20.02
C GLY A 63 5.63 8.60 -20.36
N PRO A 64 4.93 9.63 -20.84
CA PRO A 64 5.53 10.92 -21.19
C PRO A 64 5.75 11.84 -19.97
N ASP A 65 4.99 11.64 -18.91
CA ASP A 65 4.99 12.49 -17.71
C ASP A 65 5.26 11.67 -16.46
N ALA A 66 6.37 11.98 -15.81
CA ALA A 66 6.77 11.30 -14.58
C ALA A 66 6.16 11.93 -13.30
N ALA A 67 5.38 13.00 -13.40
CA ALA A 67 4.87 13.73 -12.23
C ALA A 67 3.71 12.99 -11.58
N SER A 68 2.71 12.57 -12.36
CA SER A 68 1.52 11.86 -11.86
C SER A 68 1.89 10.52 -11.24
N GLU A 69 2.82 9.78 -11.85
CA GLU A 69 3.34 8.51 -11.32
C GLU A 69 4.14 8.72 -10.03
N SER A 70 4.88 9.83 -9.94
CA SER A 70 5.60 10.18 -8.71
C SER A 70 4.66 10.47 -7.56
N VAL A 71 3.59 11.21 -7.83
CA VAL A 71 2.52 11.48 -6.85
C VAL A 71 1.84 10.17 -6.41
N ALA A 72 1.50 9.29 -7.35
CA ALA A 72 0.90 8.00 -7.05
C ALA A 72 1.83 7.13 -6.17
N GLY A 73 3.12 7.05 -6.52
CA GLY A 73 4.11 6.28 -5.75
C GLY A 73 4.27 6.80 -4.32
N PHE A 74 4.36 8.12 -4.15
CA PHE A 74 4.43 8.72 -2.82
C PHE A 74 3.15 8.44 -2.00
N LEU A 75 1.98 8.60 -2.61
CA LEU A 75 0.70 8.41 -1.93
C LEU A 75 0.46 6.94 -1.57
N PHE A 76 0.89 5.98 -2.41
CA PHE A 76 0.83 4.56 -2.05
C PHE A 76 1.75 4.23 -0.88
N ALA A 77 2.98 4.74 -0.87
CA ALA A 77 3.90 4.55 0.24
C ALA A 77 3.37 5.16 1.55
N ALA A 78 2.88 6.40 1.49
CA ALA A 78 2.26 7.08 2.64
C ALA A 78 1.00 6.34 3.11
N GLY A 79 0.16 5.89 2.19
CA GLY A 79 -1.03 5.11 2.48
C GLY A 79 -0.73 3.78 3.17
N ILE A 80 0.31 3.05 2.75
CA ILE A 80 0.76 1.82 3.43
C ILE A 80 1.09 2.12 4.90
N VAL A 81 1.86 3.16 5.17
CA VAL A 81 2.23 3.54 6.53
C VAL A 81 1.01 3.96 7.35
N LEU A 82 0.18 4.85 6.82
CA LEU A 82 -0.96 5.42 7.56
C LEU A 82 -2.12 4.44 7.68
N PHE A 83 -2.48 3.73 6.63
CA PHE A 83 -3.61 2.79 6.62
C PHE A 83 -3.23 1.46 7.26
N SER A 84 -2.32 0.72 6.64
CA SER A 84 -1.96 -0.61 7.11
C SER A 84 -1.20 -0.55 8.41
N GLY A 85 -0.27 0.41 8.56
CA GLY A 85 0.47 0.62 9.81
C GLY A 85 -0.45 0.92 10.99
N SER A 86 -1.45 1.80 10.85
CA SER A 86 -2.39 2.10 11.92
C SER A 86 -3.26 0.89 12.29
N LEU A 87 -3.69 0.10 11.30
CA LEU A 87 -4.45 -1.13 11.56
C LEU A 87 -3.62 -2.19 12.28
N TYR A 88 -2.33 -2.34 11.95
CA TYR A 88 -1.44 -3.24 12.68
C TYR A 88 -1.28 -2.82 14.13
N VAL A 89 -1.01 -1.55 14.37
CA VAL A 89 -0.87 -1.03 15.75
C VAL A 89 -2.18 -1.17 16.52
N LEU A 90 -3.32 -0.85 15.90
CA LEU A 90 -4.64 -1.00 16.50
C LEU A 90 -4.91 -2.47 16.87
N ALA A 91 -4.67 -3.40 15.94
CA ALA A 91 -4.87 -4.82 16.17
C ALA A 91 -3.96 -5.38 17.27
N LEU A 92 -2.68 -5.00 17.29
CA LEU A 92 -1.70 -5.49 18.25
C LEU A 92 -1.91 -4.90 19.66
N THR A 93 -2.23 -3.60 19.77
CA THR A 93 -2.33 -2.89 21.04
C THR A 93 -3.76 -2.80 21.59
N GLY A 94 -4.78 -2.87 20.73
CA GLY A 94 -6.17 -2.61 21.10
C GLY A 94 -6.48 -1.12 21.34
N VAL A 95 -5.53 -0.22 21.09
CA VAL A 95 -5.68 1.21 21.31
C VAL A 95 -6.46 1.85 20.17
N ARG A 96 -7.74 2.16 20.39
CA ARG A 96 -8.69 2.65 19.37
C ARG A 96 -8.29 3.96 18.70
N ARG A 97 -7.42 4.77 19.32
CA ARG A 97 -6.96 6.04 18.75
C ARG A 97 -6.27 5.89 17.40
N TRP A 98 -5.64 4.75 17.15
CA TRP A 98 -5.00 4.46 15.87
C TRP A 98 -5.99 4.35 14.71
N GLY A 99 -7.24 4.01 14.98
CA GLY A 99 -8.31 4.02 13.98
C GLY A 99 -8.63 5.41 13.41
N ILE A 100 -8.21 6.49 14.08
CA ILE A 100 -8.37 7.86 13.56
C ILE A 100 -7.40 8.12 12.41
N VAL A 101 -6.24 7.46 12.40
CA VAL A 101 -5.20 7.63 11.37
C VAL A 101 -5.57 6.88 10.08
N THR A 102 -6.25 5.75 10.21
CA THR A 102 -6.59 4.86 9.09
C THR A 102 -7.30 5.57 7.92
N PRO A 103 -8.33 6.42 8.12
CA PRO A 103 -9.00 7.13 7.02
C PRO A 103 -8.08 8.02 6.18
N PHE A 104 -7.07 8.64 6.81
CA PHE A 104 -6.10 9.47 6.08
C PHE A 104 -5.26 8.62 5.12
N GLY A 105 -4.85 7.43 5.55
CA GLY A 105 -4.19 6.47 4.67
C GLY A 105 -5.09 5.99 3.53
N GLY A 106 -6.38 5.78 3.80
CA GLY A 106 -7.38 5.46 2.78
C GLY A 106 -7.52 6.56 1.73
N ILE A 107 -7.51 7.83 2.15
CA ILE A 107 -7.53 8.98 1.22
C ILE A 107 -6.26 8.99 0.36
N CYS A 108 -5.08 8.72 0.94
CA CYS A 108 -3.84 8.59 0.18
C CYS A 108 -3.97 7.53 -0.92
N PHE A 109 -4.53 6.37 -0.62
CA PHE A 109 -4.75 5.31 -1.61
C PHE A 109 -5.69 5.77 -2.72
N LEU A 110 -6.84 6.38 -2.38
CA LEU A 110 -7.81 6.85 -3.37
C LEU A 110 -7.20 7.88 -4.32
N ILE A 111 -6.51 8.89 -3.80
CA ILE A 111 -5.86 9.90 -4.63
C ILE A 111 -4.71 9.27 -5.44
N GLY A 112 -3.95 8.36 -4.85
CA GLY A 112 -2.89 7.61 -5.54
C GLY A 112 -3.42 6.84 -6.75
N TRP A 113 -4.57 6.16 -6.63
CA TRP A 113 -5.21 5.45 -7.73
C TRP A 113 -5.75 6.39 -8.81
N LEU A 114 -6.29 7.57 -8.44
CA LEU A 114 -6.69 8.59 -9.42
C LEU A 114 -5.49 9.13 -10.19
N ALA A 115 -4.38 9.41 -9.50
CA ALA A 115 -3.14 9.87 -10.14
C ALA A 115 -2.57 8.82 -11.09
N LEU A 116 -2.56 7.53 -10.68
CA LEU A 116 -2.10 6.43 -11.51
C LEU A 116 -3.01 6.21 -12.73
N GLY A 117 -4.32 6.31 -12.54
CA GLY A 117 -5.29 6.22 -13.63
C GLY A 117 -5.12 7.34 -14.66
N TRP A 118 -4.85 8.56 -14.19
CA TRP A 118 -4.54 9.68 -15.08
C TRP A 118 -3.23 9.42 -15.87
N ALA A 119 -2.18 8.98 -15.19
CA ALA A 119 -0.92 8.61 -15.83
C ALA A 119 -1.15 7.56 -16.91
N ALA A 120 -1.88 6.47 -16.60
CA ALA A 120 -2.19 5.41 -17.54
C ALA A 120 -2.99 5.90 -18.77
N ALA A 121 -3.91 6.86 -18.57
CA ALA A 121 -4.70 7.42 -19.67
C ALA A 121 -3.87 8.31 -20.63
N THR A 122 -2.73 8.83 -20.17
CA THR A 122 -1.84 9.68 -20.98
C THR A 122 -0.70 8.91 -21.65
N VAL A 123 -0.52 7.62 -21.32
CA VAL A 123 0.49 6.77 -21.96
C VAL A 123 0.09 6.50 -23.41
N THR A 124 1.01 6.82 -24.33
CA THR A 124 0.85 6.45 -25.74
C THR A 124 1.70 5.21 -26.00
N PHE A 125 1.06 4.05 -26.05
CA PHE A 125 1.75 2.82 -26.42
C PHE A 125 2.19 2.90 -27.88
N ARG A 126 3.50 3.03 -28.10
CA ARG A 126 4.10 2.87 -29.43
C ARG A 126 4.45 1.40 -29.59
N PHE A 127 3.54 0.65 -30.19
CA PHE A 127 3.87 -0.68 -30.69
C PHE A 127 4.71 -0.47 -31.97
N ALA A 128 6.01 -0.78 -31.91
CA ALA A 128 6.88 -0.82 -33.07
C ALA A 128 6.64 -2.08 -33.86
#